data_c74972acc4fca16b1694f01e34044a17
#
_entry.id   c74972acc4fca16b1694f01e34044a17
#
_cell.length_a   1.000
_cell.length_b   1.000
_cell.length_c   1.000
_cell.angle_alpha   90.00
_cell.angle_beta   90.00
_cell.angle_gamma   90.00
#
_symmetry.space_group_name_H-M   'P 1'
#
loop_
_entity.id
_entity.type
_entity.pdbx_description
1 polymer ?
#
loop_
_entity_poly.entity_id
_entity_poly.type
_entity_poly.pdbx_seq_one_letter_code
_entity_poly.pdbx_strand_id
1 'polypeptide(L)'
;VTRITIIQSDIDFEREKSAREDIKEGIPIRHFSDAYLETLAVYRKIADHLLSCDTLLFHGSVIAVDGEGYLFTAKSGTGKSTHTRLWREYFGERAVMVNDDKPLLRITDSRVTAYGTPWDGKHRLSTNSAVPLKGICILTRDTTNHIEQAEPHAVYPLIVQQTNRSLTAEGMKKTLTLLDRMLTT
;
A
#
# COMPACT_ATOMS: atom_id res chain seq x y z
N VAL A 1 -24.30 -4.92 -1.63
CA VAL A 1 -23.38 -4.74 -2.77
C VAL A 1 -23.30 -3.26 -3.09
N THR A 2 -22.10 -2.68 -3.04
CA THR A 2 -21.88 -1.27 -3.37
C THR A 2 -21.45 -1.16 -4.83
N ARG A 3 -22.07 -0.23 -5.56
CA ARG A 3 -21.72 0.08 -6.94
C ARG A 3 -20.74 1.25 -6.96
N ILE A 4 -19.58 1.08 -7.58
CA ILE A 4 -18.62 2.15 -7.84
C ILE A 4 -18.81 2.60 -9.29
N THR A 5 -19.04 3.90 -9.49
CA THR A 5 -19.16 4.50 -10.82
C THR A 5 -18.01 5.46 -11.06
N ILE A 6 -17.36 5.33 -12.20
CA ILE A 6 -16.31 6.24 -12.65
C ILE A 6 -16.91 7.15 -13.72
N ILE A 7 -16.63 8.43 -13.63
CA ILE A 7 -17.03 9.47 -14.60
C ILE A 7 -15.78 10.19 -15.12
N GLN A 8 -15.92 10.96 -16.19
CA GLN A 8 -14.79 11.61 -16.84
C GLN A 8 -13.96 12.47 -15.89
N SER A 9 -14.60 13.21 -14.98
CA SER A 9 -13.87 14.02 -13.98
C SER A 9 -12.99 13.22 -13.02
N ASP A 10 -13.29 11.94 -12.80
CA ASP A 10 -12.42 11.06 -11.99
C ASP A 10 -11.12 10.74 -12.76
N ILE A 11 -11.23 10.49 -14.05
CA ILE A 11 -10.09 10.22 -14.96
C ILE A 11 -9.22 11.48 -15.07
N ASP A 12 -9.85 12.64 -15.25
CA ASP A 12 -9.16 13.93 -15.34
C ASP A 12 -8.42 14.26 -14.05
N PHE A 13 -9.03 13.98 -12.89
CA PHE A 13 -8.38 14.11 -11.60
C PHE A 13 -7.10 13.24 -11.47
N GLU A 14 -7.15 11.97 -11.89
CA GLU A 14 -5.95 11.09 -11.84
C GLU A 14 -4.87 11.56 -12.82
N ARG A 15 -5.27 12.11 -13.99
CA ARG A 15 -4.33 12.70 -14.95
C ARG A 15 -3.59 13.89 -14.35
N GLU A 16 -4.32 14.83 -13.76
CA GLU A 16 -3.73 16.00 -13.12
C GLU A 16 -2.86 15.64 -11.92
N LYS A 17 -3.31 14.66 -11.11
CA LYS A 17 -2.56 14.16 -9.95
C LYS A 17 -1.23 13.56 -10.41
N SER A 18 -1.24 12.69 -11.42
CA SER A 18 -0.02 12.08 -11.96
C SER A 18 0.94 13.14 -12.52
N ALA A 19 0.43 14.14 -13.24
CA ALA A 19 1.25 15.23 -13.76
C ALA A 19 1.89 16.06 -12.63
N ARG A 20 1.14 16.35 -11.56
CA ARG A 20 1.68 17.05 -10.37
C ARG A 20 2.76 16.23 -9.65
N GLU A 21 2.59 14.92 -9.59
CA GLU A 21 3.60 14.02 -9.00
C GLU A 21 4.89 14.01 -9.84
N ASP A 22 4.78 13.92 -11.17
CA ASP A 22 5.93 13.96 -12.08
C ASP A 22 6.70 15.29 -11.97
N ILE A 23 5.99 16.42 -11.92
CA ILE A 23 6.60 17.74 -11.72
C ILE A 23 7.35 17.79 -10.37
N LYS A 24 6.74 17.28 -9.30
CA LYS A 24 7.35 17.25 -7.96
C LYS A 24 8.61 16.37 -7.93
N GLU A 25 8.62 15.29 -8.70
CA GLU A 25 9.77 14.39 -8.83
C GLU A 25 10.84 14.91 -9.80
N GLY A 26 10.57 16.02 -10.52
CA GLY A 26 11.50 16.60 -11.50
C GLY A 26 11.68 15.75 -12.76
N ILE A 27 10.69 14.94 -13.10
CA ILE A 27 10.70 14.08 -14.30
C ILE A 27 9.75 14.62 -15.37
N PRO A 28 9.93 14.28 -16.65
CA PRO A 28 8.99 14.62 -17.71
C PRO A 28 7.58 14.10 -17.41
N ILE A 29 6.56 14.91 -17.69
CA ILE A 29 5.16 14.53 -17.50
C ILE A 29 4.86 13.31 -18.37
N ARG A 30 4.48 12.22 -17.72
CA ARG A 30 4.09 10.97 -18.38
C ARG A 30 2.64 11.04 -18.86
N HIS A 31 2.41 10.53 -20.06
CA HIS A 31 1.07 10.43 -20.64
C HIS A 31 0.53 9.01 -20.44
N PHE A 32 -0.57 8.91 -19.70
CA PHE A 32 -1.26 7.65 -19.43
C PHE A 32 -2.56 7.57 -20.24
N SER A 33 -2.93 6.38 -20.70
CA SER A 33 -4.23 6.14 -21.33
C SER A 33 -5.39 6.33 -20.36
N ASP A 34 -6.56 6.71 -20.87
CA ASP A 34 -7.77 6.85 -20.04
C ASP A 34 -8.11 5.54 -19.33
N ALA A 35 -7.95 4.39 -19.99
CA ALA A 35 -8.17 3.08 -19.37
C ALA A 35 -7.27 2.84 -18.16
N TYR A 36 -6.00 3.28 -18.20
CA TYR A 36 -5.11 3.19 -17.04
C TYR A 36 -5.56 4.14 -15.92
N LEU A 37 -5.87 5.40 -16.27
CA LEU A 37 -6.35 6.40 -15.30
C LEU A 37 -7.69 6.00 -14.67
N GLU A 38 -8.59 5.38 -15.44
CA GLU A 38 -9.83 4.80 -14.91
C GLU A 38 -9.53 3.72 -13.86
N THR A 39 -8.55 2.85 -14.09
CA THR A 39 -8.10 1.86 -13.09
C THR A 39 -7.64 2.53 -11.81
N LEU A 40 -6.89 3.64 -11.89
CA LEU A 40 -6.48 4.42 -10.72
C LEU A 40 -7.68 5.01 -9.97
N ALA A 41 -8.65 5.56 -10.70
CA ALA A 41 -9.88 6.11 -10.12
C ALA A 41 -10.73 5.04 -9.42
N VAL A 42 -10.82 3.84 -10.01
CA VAL A 42 -11.53 2.69 -9.43
C VAL A 42 -10.94 2.33 -8.06
N TYR A 43 -9.64 2.07 -7.98
CA TYR A 43 -9.07 1.65 -6.70
C TYR A 43 -9.11 2.77 -5.66
N ARG A 44 -8.96 4.04 -6.03
CA ARG A 44 -9.10 5.18 -5.12
C ARG A 44 -10.50 5.22 -4.51
N LYS A 45 -11.55 5.14 -5.34
CA LYS A 45 -12.95 5.15 -4.85
C LYS A 45 -13.28 3.92 -4.00
N ILE A 46 -12.73 2.75 -4.35
CA ILE A 46 -12.87 1.55 -3.52
C ILE A 46 -12.18 1.77 -2.17
N ALA A 47 -10.96 2.29 -2.17
CA ALA A 47 -10.21 2.57 -0.95
C ALA A 47 -10.96 3.55 -0.03
N ASP A 48 -11.51 4.64 -0.58
CA ASP A 48 -12.31 5.59 0.19
C ASP A 48 -13.57 4.94 0.78
N HIS A 49 -14.26 4.09 0.02
CA HIS A 49 -15.42 3.35 0.51
C HIS A 49 -15.04 2.37 1.65
N LEU A 50 -13.91 1.71 1.53
CA LEU A 50 -13.45 0.72 2.51
C LEU A 50 -13.02 1.32 3.85
N LEU A 51 -12.83 2.64 3.95
CA LEU A 51 -12.63 3.32 5.23
C LEU A 51 -13.78 3.06 6.22
N SER A 52 -15.02 2.93 5.72
CA SER A 52 -16.19 2.55 6.53
C SER A 52 -16.11 1.12 7.09
N CYS A 53 -15.23 0.29 6.53
CA CYS A 53 -14.96 -1.08 6.96
C CYS A 53 -13.61 -1.20 7.71
N ASP A 54 -13.11 -0.09 8.28
CA ASP A 54 -11.82 -0.02 8.97
C ASP A 54 -10.63 -0.55 8.13
N THR A 55 -10.65 -0.27 6.82
CA THR A 55 -9.68 -0.82 5.88
C THR A 55 -8.98 0.30 5.12
N LEU A 56 -7.64 0.25 5.11
CA LEU A 56 -6.76 1.16 4.40
C LEU A 56 -6.19 0.51 3.14
N LEU A 57 -6.07 1.28 2.07
CA LEU A 57 -5.20 0.92 0.93
C LEU A 57 -3.80 1.45 1.21
N PHE A 58 -2.83 0.57 1.15
CA PHE A 58 -1.44 0.88 1.50
C PHE A 58 -0.49 0.62 0.32
N HIS A 59 0.56 1.41 0.19
CA HIS A 59 1.62 1.18 -0.79
C HIS A 59 2.79 0.43 -0.14
N GLY A 60 2.87 -0.84 -0.41
CA GLY A 60 3.88 -1.73 0.14
C GLY A 60 3.80 -3.12 -0.43
N SER A 61 4.75 -3.95 -0.09
CA SER A 61 4.77 -5.36 -0.48
C SER A 61 4.52 -6.23 0.74
N VAL A 62 3.51 -7.10 0.68
CA VAL A 62 3.20 -8.06 1.75
C VAL A 62 3.55 -9.44 1.30
N ILE A 63 4.43 -10.09 2.05
CA ILE A 63 4.76 -11.51 1.91
C ILE A 63 4.35 -12.24 3.18
N ALA A 64 3.73 -13.39 3.04
CA ALA A 64 3.43 -14.28 4.15
C ALA A 64 4.48 -15.37 4.25
N VAL A 65 4.92 -15.68 5.46
CA VAL A 65 5.75 -16.85 5.76
C VAL A 65 5.08 -17.62 6.87
N ASP A 66 4.81 -18.89 6.64
CA ASP A 66 4.10 -19.77 7.57
C ASP A 66 2.75 -19.21 8.07
N GLY A 67 2.05 -18.48 7.18
CA GLY A 67 0.74 -17.90 7.48
C GLY A 67 0.78 -16.54 8.19
N GLU A 68 1.94 -15.99 8.53
CA GLU A 68 2.11 -14.66 9.10
C GLU A 68 2.60 -13.67 8.04
N GLY A 69 1.97 -12.49 7.94
CA GLY A 69 2.27 -11.46 6.95
C GLY A 69 3.34 -10.48 7.42
N TYR A 70 4.23 -10.12 6.54
CA TYR A 70 5.26 -9.08 6.74
C TYR A 70 5.12 -8.03 5.65
N LEU A 71 4.87 -6.78 6.05
CA LEU A 71 4.70 -5.65 5.14
C LEU A 71 6.02 -4.88 5.00
N PHE A 72 6.54 -4.81 3.80
CA PHE A 72 7.70 -4.00 3.46
C PHE A 72 7.27 -2.73 2.75
N THR A 73 7.64 -1.58 3.32
CA THR A 73 7.38 -0.28 2.71
C THR A 73 8.64 0.57 2.64
N ALA A 74 8.67 1.52 1.72
CA ALA A 74 9.79 2.44 1.52
C ALA A 74 9.42 3.49 0.46
N LYS A 75 10.25 4.52 0.33
CA LYS A 75 10.21 5.41 -0.85
C LYS A 75 10.35 4.59 -2.13
N SER A 76 9.79 5.09 -3.23
CA SER A 76 9.92 4.45 -4.54
C SER A 76 11.40 4.19 -4.89
N GLY A 77 11.68 3.06 -5.52
CA GLY A 77 13.06 2.72 -5.94
C GLY A 77 14.01 2.25 -4.84
N THR A 78 13.58 2.14 -3.57
CA THR A 78 14.46 1.68 -2.47
C THR A 78 14.82 0.20 -2.58
N GLY A 79 13.95 -0.64 -3.19
CA GLY A 79 14.23 -2.06 -3.38
C GLY A 79 13.21 -3.02 -2.73
N LYS A 80 11.97 -2.57 -2.46
CA LYS A 80 10.89 -3.43 -1.90
C LYS A 80 10.77 -4.78 -2.63
N SER A 81 10.58 -4.74 -3.95
CA SER A 81 10.41 -5.95 -4.76
C SER A 81 11.66 -6.85 -4.77
N THR A 82 12.85 -6.26 -4.67
CA THR A 82 14.09 -7.03 -4.53
C THR A 82 14.11 -7.75 -3.19
N HIS A 83 13.75 -7.06 -2.11
CA HIS A 83 13.72 -7.62 -0.76
C HIS A 83 12.73 -8.78 -0.66
N THR A 84 11.50 -8.60 -1.14
CA THR A 84 10.49 -9.68 -1.12
C THR A 84 10.84 -10.84 -2.07
N ARG A 85 11.58 -10.58 -3.17
CA ARG A 85 12.13 -11.65 -4.01
C ARG A 85 13.14 -12.50 -3.23
N LEU A 86 14.07 -11.86 -2.50
CA LEU A 86 15.04 -12.57 -1.67
C LEU A 86 14.37 -13.41 -0.57
N TRP A 87 13.29 -12.90 0.02
CA TRP A 87 12.50 -13.67 0.98
C TRP A 87 11.89 -14.92 0.34
N ARG A 88 11.30 -14.82 -0.85
CA ARG A 88 10.76 -15.98 -1.57
C ARG A 88 11.83 -16.99 -1.95
N GLU A 89 13.01 -16.52 -2.35
CA GLU A 89 14.15 -17.38 -2.64
C GLU A 89 14.63 -18.12 -1.38
N TYR A 90 14.70 -17.44 -0.25
CA TYR A 90 15.17 -18.01 1.01
C TYR A 90 14.18 -18.98 1.65
N PHE A 91 12.90 -18.61 1.73
CA PHE A 91 11.86 -19.41 2.40
C PHE A 91 11.18 -20.43 1.47
N GLY A 92 11.38 -20.35 0.17
CA GLY A 92 10.80 -21.26 -0.81
C GLY A 92 9.27 -21.34 -0.72
N GLU A 93 8.73 -22.54 -0.68
CA GLU A 93 7.28 -22.80 -0.63
C GLU A 93 6.58 -22.26 0.63
N ARG A 94 7.32 -21.95 1.67
CA ARG A 94 6.78 -21.34 2.90
C ARG A 94 6.40 -19.89 2.70
N ALA A 95 6.92 -19.24 1.65
CA ALA A 95 6.69 -17.84 1.36
C ALA A 95 5.64 -17.65 0.27
N VAL A 96 4.57 -16.93 0.58
CA VAL A 96 3.49 -16.60 -0.36
C VAL A 96 3.41 -15.08 -0.52
N MET A 97 3.45 -14.60 -1.77
CA MET A 97 3.22 -13.18 -2.05
C MET A 97 1.74 -12.86 -1.90
N VAL A 98 1.39 -12.10 -0.88
CA VAL A 98 0.01 -11.63 -0.67
C VAL A 98 -0.30 -10.49 -1.64
N ASN A 99 0.56 -9.46 -1.65
CA ASN A 99 0.47 -8.37 -2.63
C ASN A 99 1.82 -7.65 -2.72
N ASP A 100 2.25 -7.23 -3.91
CA ASP A 100 3.56 -6.60 -4.12
C ASP A 100 3.50 -5.09 -4.42
N ASP A 101 2.31 -4.45 -4.31
CA ASP A 101 2.17 -2.99 -4.53
C ASP A 101 1.08 -2.32 -3.70
N LYS A 102 -0.16 -2.83 -3.74
CA LYS A 102 -1.34 -2.17 -3.17
C LYS A 102 -2.19 -3.10 -2.29
N PRO A 103 -1.65 -3.65 -1.19
CA PRO A 103 -2.43 -4.42 -0.25
C PRO A 103 -3.53 -3.58 0.41
N LEU A 104 -4.60 -4.25 0.82
CA LEU A 104 -5.57 -3.70 1.74
C LEU A 104 -5.24 -4.16 3.16
N LEU A 105 -5.27 -3.23 4.10
CA LEU A 105 -5.01 -3.49 5.52
C LEU A 105 -6.29 -3.22 6.30
N ARG A 106 -6.91 -4.27 6.83
CA ARG A 106 -8.05 -4.15 7.73
C ARG A 106 -7.57 -4.12 9.17
N ILE A 107 -7.94 -3.07 9.88
CA ILE A 107 -7.50 -2.79 11.26
C ILE A 107 -8.67 -3.04 12.20
N THR A 108 -8.50 -3.99 13.12
CA THR A 108 -9.43 -4.23 14.22
C THR A 108 -8.75 -3.88 15.55
N ASP A 109 -9.47 -3.99 16.66
CA ASP A 109 -8.91 -3.67 17.99
C ASP A 109 -7.83 -4.66 18.43
N SER A 110 -7.76 -5.84 17.81
CA SER A 110 -6.84 -6.91 18.22
C SER A 110 -5.80 -7.31 17.18
N ARG A 111 -5.95 -6.87 15.93
CA ARG A 111 -5.03 -7.26 14.85
C ARG A 111 -5.19 -6.43 13.60
N VAL A 112 -4.15 -6.42 12.79
CA VAL A 112 -4.18 -5.98 11.40
C VAL A 112 -4.19 -7.20 10.49
N THR A 113 -5.06 -7.22 9.47
CA THR A 113 -5.10 -8.28 8.45
C THR A 113 -4.79 -7.66 7.09
N ALA A 114 -3.79 -8.22 6.41
CA ALA A 114 -3.44 -7.82 5.05
C ALA A 114 -4.13 -8.71 4.03
N TYR A 115 -4.67 -8.09 2.98
CA TYR A 115 -5.36 -8.76 1.87
C TYR A 115 -4.64 -8.49 0.55
N GLY A 116 -4.55 -9.52 -0.26
CA GLY A 116 -4.17 -9.37 -1.66
C GLY A 116 -5.26 -8.64 -2.47
N THR A 117 -4.83 -7.91 -3.48
CA THR A 117 -5.69 -7.15 -4.37
C THR A 117 -5.29 -7.40 -5.82
N PRO A 118 -6.16 -7.11 -6.80
CA PRO A 118 -5.79 -7.18 -8.21
C PRO A 118 -4.84 -6.04 -8.65
N TRP A 119 -4.58 -5.06 -7.78
CA TRP A 119 -3.62 -3.96 -8.01
C TRP A 119 -2.27 -4.35 -7.46
N ASP A 120 -1.51 -5.02 -8.28
CA ASP A 120 -0.19 -5.53 -7.95
C ASP A 120 0.92 -4.87 -8.80
N GLY A 121 2.16 -5.18 -8.46
CA GLY A 121 3.33 -4.64 -9.13
C GLY A 121 3.62 -5.30 -10.49
N LYS A 122 4.79 -5.00 -11.02
CA LYS A 122 5.22 -5.42 -12.36
C LYS A 122 5.17 -6.93 -12.60
N HIS A 123 5.35 -7.71 -11.53
CA HIS A 123 5.51 -9.16 -11.62
C HIS A 123 4.20 -9.93 -11.48
N ARG A 124 3.10 -9.28 -11.17
CA ARG A 124 1.76 -9.85 -11.01
C ARG A 124 1.76 -11.11 -10.12
N LEU A 125 2.39 -10.99 -8.96
CA LEU A 125 2.60 -12.11 -8.03
C LEU A 125 1.55 -12.18 -6.93
N SER A 126 0.62 -11.22 -6.87
CA SER A 126 -0.38 -11.14 -5.82
C SER A 126 -1.33 -12.32 -5.85
N THR A 127 -1.74 -12.75 -4.68
CA THR A 127 -2.70 -13.85 -4.49
C THR A 127 -3.99 -13.33 -3.84
N ASN A 128 -5.11 -13.98 -4.11
CA ASN A 128 -6.36 -13.70 -3.42
C ASN A 128 -6.34 -14.38 -2.03
N SER A 129 -5.55 -13.82 -1.14
CA SER A 129 -5.32 -14.34 0.21
C SER A 129 -5.45 -13.24 1.27
N ALA A 130 -5.63 -13.66 2.51
CA ALA A 130 -5.67 -12.80 3.68
C ALA A 130 -4.80 -13.40 4.78
N VAL A 131 -3.95 -12.58 5.41
CA VAL A 131 -3.04 -13.03 6.48
C VAL A 131 -2.99 -12.02 7.62
N PRO A 132 -2.86 -12.48 8.88
CA PRO A 132 -2.56 -11.58 9.97
C PRO A 132 -1.20 -10.92 9.74
N LEU A 133 -1.12 -9.61 9.94
CA LEU A 133 0.12 -8.87 9.81
C LEU A 133 0.93 -9.00 11.11
N LYS A 134 2.15 -9.52 10.99
CA LYS A 134 3.08 -9.68 12.10
C LYS A 134 3.93 -8.43 12.34
N GLY A 135 4.24 -7.71 11.28
CA GLY A 135 5.08 -6.53 11.39
C GLY A 135 5.14 -5.71 10.12
N ILE A 136 5.54 -4.45 10.30
CA ILE A 136 5.79 -3.49 9.23
C ILE A 136 7.28 -3.17 9.25
N CYS A 137 7.96 -3.40 8.13
CA CYS A 137 9.36 -3.08 7.95
C CYS A 137 9.52 -1.92 6.98
N ILE A 138 10.19 -0.87 7.41
CA ILE A 138 10.57 0.26 6.58
C ILE A 138 11.98 0.03 6.07
N LEU A 139 12.09 -0.18 4.75
CA LEU A 139 13.38 -0.40 4.13
C LEU A 139 14.11 0.92 3.91
N THR A 140 15.37 0.93 4.31
CA THR A 140 16.33 1.99 4.01
C THR A 140 17.56 1.39 3.32
N ARG A 141 18.35 2.21 2.63
CA ARG A 141 19.63 1.78 2.09
C ARG A 141 20.72 2.07 3.10
N ASP A 142 21.57 1.08 3.35
CA ASP A 142 22.72 1.20 4.19
C ASP A 142 23.91 0.43 3.61
N THR A 143 25.10 0.66 4.14
CA THR A 143 26.33 -0.07 3.80
C THR A 143 26.42 -1.42 4.49
N THR A 144 25.68 -1.61 5.59
CA THR A 144 25.62 -2.84 6.37
C THR A 144 24.17 -3.30 6.53
N ASN A 145 23.96 -4.62 6.58
CA ASN A 145 22.65 -5.18 6.86
C ASN A 145 22.38 -5.17 8.37
N HIS A 146 21.35 -4.47 8.77
CA HIS A 146 20.86 -4.48 10.15
C HIS A 146 19.36 -4.29 10.20
N ILE A 147 18.75 -4.57 11.33
CA ILE A 147 17.35 -4.28 11.65
C ILE A 147 17.28 -3.70 13.06
N GLU A 148 16.46 -2.69 13.24
CA GLU A 148 16.24 -2.05 14.52
C GLU A 148 14.76 -1.77 14.75
N GLN A 149 14.35 -1.63 15.99
CA GLN A 149 13.00 -1.20 16.33
C GLN A 149 12.84 0.27 15.97
N ALA A 150 11.87 0.57 15.12
CA ALA A 150 11.57 1.95 14.75
C ALA A 150 10.65 2.61 15.78
N GLU A 151 10.95 3.87 16.14
CA GLU A 151 10.05 4.66 16.94
C GLU A 151 8.83 5.10 16.12
N PRO A 152 7.58 4.83 16.57
CA PRO A 152 6.37 5.12 15.79
C PRO A 152 6.30 6.57 15.28
N HIS A 153 6.68 7.55 16.11
CA HIS A 153 6.65 8.96 15.71
C HIS A 153 7.63 9.29 14.58
N ALA A 154 8.80 8.66 14.56
CA ALA A 154 9.81 8.90 13.53
C ALA A 154 9.36 8.37 12.15
N VAL A 155 8.61 7.28 12.12
CA VAL A 155 8.17 6.62 10.89
C VAL A 155 6.78 7.06 10.42
N TYR A 156 5.99 7.70 11.28
CA TYR A 156 4.61 8.10 11.00
C TYR A 156 4.44 8.91 9.70
N PRO A 157 5.27 9.93 9.41
CA PRO A 157 5.14 10.69 8.16
C PRO A 157 5.27 9.82 6.90
N LEU A 158 6.17 8.82 6.93
CA LEU A 158 6.33 7.88 5.83
C LEU A 158 5.11 6.97 5.71
N ILE A 159 4.61 6.44 6.82
CA ILE A 159 3.41 5.59 6.85
C ILE A 159 2.20 6.33 6.27
N VAL A 160 1.99 7.58 6.64
CA VAL A 160 0.94 8.45 6.06
C VAL A 160 1.15 8.64 4.55
N GLN A 161 2.38 8.84 4.10
CA GLN A 161 2.69 8.99 2.67
C GLN A 161 2.42 7.72 1.86
N GLN A 162 2.58 6.55 2.46
CA GLN A 162 2.36 5.26 1.81
C GLN A 162 0.89 4.80 1.88
N THR A 163 0.04 5.54 2.59
CA THR A 163 -1.40 5.25 2.69
C THR A 163 -2.19 6.05 1.66
N ASN A 164 -3.22 5.43 1.06
CA ASN A 164 -4.18 6.19 0.26
C ASN A 164 -4.88 7.21 1.14
N ARG A 165 -4.79 8.48 0.76
CA ARG A 165 -5.36 9.60 1.52
C ARG A 165 -6.68 9.99 0.88
N SER A 166 -7.75 9.92 1.67
CA SER A 166 -9.06 10.40 1.24
C SER A 166 -9.02 11.90 0.92
N LEU A 167 -9.81 12.30 -0.06
CA LEU A 167 -9.94 13.71 -0.46
C LEU A 167 -10.91 14.49 0.44
N THR A 168 -11.68 13.81 1.29
CA THR A 168 -12.61 14.45 2.24
C THR A 168 -11.97 14.59 3.61
N ALA A 169 -12.34 15.64 4.33
CA ALA A 169 -11.86 15.87 5.70
C ALA A 169 -12.25 14.72 6.65
N GLU A 170 -13.46 14.18 6.51
CA GLU A 170 -13.93 13.03 7.30
C GLU A 170 -13.14 11.76 6.99
N GLY A 171 -12.96 11.43 5.70
CA GLY A 171 -12.17 10.29 5.29
C GLY A 171 -10.71 10.41 5.72
N MET A 172 -10.13 11.62 5.65
CA MET A 172 -8.76 11.85 6.14
C MET A 172 -8.66 11.66 7.64
N LYS A 173 -9.62 12.18 8.42
CA LYS A 173 -9.68 11.94 9.87
C LYS A 173 -9.75 10.44 10.18
N LYS A 174 -10.63 9.71 9.47
CA LYS A 174 -10.75 8.25 9.62
C LYS A 174 -9.44 7.54 9.27
N THR A 175 -8.78 7.94 8.18
CA THR A 175 -7.47 7.39 7.78
C THR A 175 -6.44 7.55 8.90
N LEU A 176 -6.28 8.75 9.47
CA LEU A 176 -5.34 8.99 10.56
C LEU A 176 -5.68 8.18 11.82
N THR A 177 -6.96 8.11 12.19
CA THR A 177 -7.42 7.27 13.32
C THR A 177 -7.07 5.79 13.12
N LEU A 178 -7.21 5.27 11.89
CA LEU A 178 -6.85 3.89 11.58
C LEU A 178 -5.34 3.67 11.62
N LEU A 179 -4.54 4.64 11.16
CA LEU A 179 -3.09 4.57 11.24
C LEU A 179 -2.60 4.58 12.69
N ASP A 180 -3.17 5.45 13.55
CA ASP A 180 -2.85 5.48 14.98
C ASP A 180 -3.14 4.12 15.62
N ARG A 181 -4.32 3.53 15.33
CA ARG A 181 -4.68 2.19 15.82
C ARG A 181 -3.71 1.13 15.31
N MET A 182 -3.38 1.14 14.00
CA MET A 182 -2.46 0.16 13.40
C MET A 182 -1.07 0.15 14.05
N LEU A 183 -0.57 1.31 14.46
CA LEU A 183 0.75 1.44 15.08
C LEU A 183 0.78 1.11 16.58
N THR A 184 -0.41 0.92 17.19
CA THR A 184 -0.56 0.55 18.61
C THR A 184 -1.06 -0.88 18.82
N THR A 185 -1.47 -1.56 17.74
CA THR A 185 -1.89 -2.97 17.73
C THR A 185 -0.71 -3.88 17.47
#